data_8869f4f8e730c56a946c5b5c8e1aa851
#
_entry.id   8869f4f8e730c56a946c5b5c8e1aa851
#
_cell.length_a   1.000
_cell.length_b   1.000
_cell.length_c   1.000
_cell.angle_alpha   90.00
_cell.angle_beta   90.00
_cell.angle_gamma   90.00
#
_symmetry.space_group_name_H-M   'P 1'
#
loop_
_entity.id
_entity.type
_entity.pdbx_description
1 polymer ?
#
loop_
_entity_poly.entity_id
_entity_poly.type
_entity_poly.pdbx_seq_one_letter_code
_entity_poly.pdbx_strand_id
1 'polypeptide(L)'
;MLQRKAKAQFESWLASSPNKALLVKGARQVGKSYLVNVFANESFENVVTFDLIADASVSDSFLAAKSADDLLMRMSIAATQPMVANKTVVVIDEVQRCPNVVTFIKYLVQRGDFRYILTGSLLGVELEGIDSLPVGYVEQVQMYPLDFEEFCWANGVGASVFDMLRGCLKDEGELPGYLYDRLLDLFHQYVVVGGMPDAVNSFLATRNVDEVRNIHRDLHALYRDDIAKYAPPELRLVIRDIYDLIPSEAGSKNKRFKLSSISGVKRFSQVTDHFLWLSEAGVALPVYNVTAPVAPLLLGEQRNLFRLFYLDTGMLMSSYSKRVAQGVFDGEAEGSFGMNMGAAFEGFVAQELKAHGFRLRYFTSKKVGELDFVEETFDGEVLAIEVKSGKSFKSHAALDNALATKGYGIDRALVLAECNLHRDGDVLYLPIFMAGLLEP
;
A
#
# COMPACT_ATOMS: atom_id res chain seq x y z
N MET A 1 -8.47 1.38 -19.60
CA MET A 1 -8.90 1.15 -18.20
C MET A 1 -7.85 0.33 -17.50
N LEU A 2 -7.37 0.76 -16.32
CA LEU A 2 -6.40 -0.02 -15.55
C LEU A 2 -7.09 -1.21 -14.88
N GLN A 3 -6.55 -2.42 -15.08
CA GLN A 3 -7.02 -3.62 -14.39
C GLN A 3 -6.53 -3.58 -12.94
N ARG A 4 -7.37 -4.02 -11.99
CA ARG A 4 -7.08 -4.01 -10.57
C ARG A 4 -7.44 -5.35 -9.93
N LYS A 5 -6.50 -5.92 -9.16
CA LYS A 5 -6.70 -7.16 -8.40
C LYS A 5 -7.85 -7.03 -7.39
N ALA A 6 -8.04 -5.84 -6.83
CA ALA A 6 -9.14 -5.55 -5.91
C ALA A 6 -10.54 -5.84 -6.48
N LYS A 7 -10.72 -5.82 -7.81
CA LYS A 7 -11.99 -6.19 -8.46
C LYS A 7 -12.41 -7.61 -8.12
N ALA A 8 -11.47 -8.57 -8.11
CA ALA A 8 -11.76 -9.96 -7.74
C ALA A 8 -12.26 -10.09 -6.29
N GLN A 9 -11.77 -9.23 -5.37
CA GLN A 9 -12.28 -9.19 -4.00
C GLN A 9 -13.71 -8.65 -3.94
N PHE A 10 -14.07 -7.66 -4.79
CA PHE A 10 -15.44 -7.15 -4.89
C PHE A 10 -16.40 -8.23 -5.45
N GLU A 11 -15.94 -8.99 -6.45
CA GLU A 11 -16.70 -10.11 -7.02
C GLU A 11 -16.91 -11.22 -5.98
N SER A 12 -15.88 -11.54 -5.19
CA SER A 12 -15.97 -12.49 -4.08
C SER A 12 -16.97 -12.02 -3.01
N TRP A 13 -16.93 -10.74 -2.61
CA TRP A 13 -17.91 -10.15 -1.71
C TRP A 13 -19.32 -10.27 -2.24
N LEU A 14 -19.53 -9.97 -3.52
CA LEU A 14 -20.85 -10.05 -4.14
C LEU A 14 -21.41 -11.48 -4.10
N ALA A 15 -20.56 -12.47 -4.36
CA ALA A 15 -20.94 -13.89 -4.43
C ALA A 15 -21.14 -14.53 -3.05
N SER A 16 -20.32 -14.17 -2.05
CA SER A 16 -20.23 -14.91 -0.79
C SER A 16 -20.75 -14.16 0.44
N SER A 17 -20.94 -12.84 0.36
CA SER A 17 -21.28 -12.00 1.51
C SER A 17 -22.58 -11.21 1.35
N PRO A 18 -23.76 -11.89 1.20
CA PRO A 18 -25.04 -11.21 0.95
C PRO A 18 -25.47 -10.26 2.08
N ASN A 19 -25.06 -10.55 3.31
CA ASN A 19 -25.44 -9.82 4.52
C ASN A 19 -24.34 -8.88 5.03
N LYS A 20 -23.45 -8.41 4.16
CA LYS A 20 -22.39 -7.46 4.51
C LYS A 20 -22.34 -6.30 3.51
N ALA A 21 -22.08 -5.11 4.01
CA ALA A 21 -21.63 -3.99 3.18
C ALA A 21 -20.17 -4.19 2.78
N LEU A 22 -19.78 -3.70 1.61
CA LEU A 22 -18.38 -3.61 1.22
C LEU A 22 -17.83 -2.25 1.65
N LEU A 23 -16.70 -2.24 2.35
CA LEU A 23 -15.98 -1.02 2.74
C LEU A 23 -14.61 -0.99 2.05
N VAL A 24 -14.46 -0.09 1.09
CA VAL A 24 -13.23 0.08 0.32
C VAL A 24 -12.40 1.22 0.91
N LYS A 25 -11.25 0.87 1.50
CA LYS A 25 -10.32 1.81 2.13
C LYS A 25 -9.04 1.97 1.31
N GLY A 26 -8.31 3.03 1.55
CA GLY A 26 -7.00 3.27 0.94
C GLY A 26 -6.68 4.77 0.86
N ALA A 27 -5.43 5.12 0.59
CA ALA A 27 -5.02 6.50 0.43
C ALA A 27 -5.85 7.25 -0.63
N ARG A 28 -5.79 8.57 -0.62
CA ARG A 28 -6.37 9.37 -1.72
C ARG A 28 -5.69 9.05 -3.04
N GLN A 29 -6.45 9.16 -4.14
CA GLN A 29 -5.98 8.99 -5.51
C GLN A 29 -5.51 7.57 -5.90
N VAL A 30 -5.78 6.54 -5.09
CA VAL A 30 -5.48 5.13 -5.45
C VAL A 30 -6.56 4.48 -6.34
N GLY A 31 -7.61 5.23 -6.73
CA GLY A 31 -8.63 4.79 -7.67
C GLY A 31 -9.85 4.09 -7.05
N LYS A 32 -10.13 4.26 -5.75
CA LYS A 32 -11.27 3.64 -5.05
C LYS A 32 -12.62 3.91 -5.73
N SER A 33 -13.02 5.18 -5.75
CA SER A 33 -14.34 5.62 -6.29
C SER A 33 -14.50 5.21 -7.74
N TYR A 34 -13.43 5.29 -8.53
CA TYR A 34 -13.43 4.85 -9.93
C TYR A 34 -13.74 3.36 -10.05
N LEU A 35 -12.97 2.50 -9.34
CA LEU A 35 -13.15 1.04 -9.41
C LEU A 35 -14.52 0.61 -8.87
N VAL A 36 -14.97 1.22 -7.77
CA VAL A 36 -16.30 0.96 -7.18
C VAL A 36 -17.40 1.31 -8.18
N ASN A 37 -17.34 2.49 -8.83
CA ASN A 37 -18.34 2.89 -9.81
C ASN A 37 -18.36 1.96 -11.03
N VAL A 38 -17.19 1.55 -11.54
CA VAL A 38 -17.12 0.58 -12.64
C VAL A 38 -17.77 -0.74 -12.24
N PHE A 39 -17.34 -1.31 -11.10
CA PHE A 39 -17.86 -2.57 -10.58
C PHE A 39 -19.37 -2.51 -10.33
N ALA A 40 -19.87 -1.43 -9.71
CA ALA A 40 -21.28 -1.26 -9.43
C ALA A 40 -22.12 -1.25 -10.72
N ASN A 41 -21.68 -0.50 -11.74
CA ASN A 41 -22.40 -0.43 -13.03
C ASN A 41 -22.34 -1.74 -13.84
N GLU A 42 -21.30 -2.55 -13.67
CA GLU A 42 -21.20 -3.85 -14.33
C GLU A 42 -22.02 -4.93 -13.62
N SER A 43 -22.23 -4.82 -12.31
CA SER A 43 -22.75 -5.90 -11.46
C SER A 43 -24.21 -5.72 -11.03
N PHE A 44 -24.78 -4.51 -11.11
CA PHE A 44 -26.12 -4.20 -10.62
C PHE A 44 -26.98 -3.52 -11.68
N GLU A 45 -28.29 -3.82 -11.64
CA GLU A 45 -29.26 -3.21 -12.57
C GLU A 45 -29.48 -1.71 -12.27
N ASN A 46 -29.31 -1.31 -11.01
CA ASN A 46 -29.54 0.06 -10.55
C ASN A 46 -28.47 0.49 -9.55
N VAL A 47 -27.84 1.65 -9.79
CA VAL A 47 -26.75 2.18 -8.96
C VAL A 47 -27.14 3.58 -8.48
N VAL A 48 -27.24 3.75 -7.17
CA VAL A 48 -27.44 5.05 -6.52
C VAL A 48 -26.16 5.44 -5.81
N THR A 49 -25.57 6.58 -6.18
CA THR A 49 -24.30 7.06 -5.62
C THR A 49 -24.53 8.36 -4.86
N PHE A 50 -23.98 8.44 -3.64
CA PHE A 50 -23.90 9.64 -2.81
C PHE A 50 -22.43 9.99 -2.58
N ASP A 51 -22.01 11.15 -3.09
CA ASP A 51 -20.69 11.72 -2.80
C ASP A 51 -20.83 12.73 -1.66
N LEU A 52 -20.39 12.36 -0.47
CA LEU A 52 -20.58 13.16 0.75
C LEU A 52 -19.65 14.38 0.86
N ILE A 53 -18.66 14.51 -0.06
CA ILE A 53 -17.84 15.72 -0.19
C ILE A 53 -18.44 16.68 -1.22
N ALA A 54 -18.86 16.16 -2.36
CA ALA A 54 -19.41 16.99 -3.45
C ALA A 54 -20.78 17.58 -3.09
N ASP A 55 -21.61 16.85 -2.33
CA ASP A 55 -22.94 17.30 -1.91
C ASP A 55 -23.03 17.45 -0.38
N ALA A 56 -22.70 18.66 0.09
CA ALA A 56 -22.79 18.99 1.51
C ALA A 56 -24.23 18.88 2.05
N SER A 57 -25.25 19.15 1.24
CA SER A 57 -26.67 19.10 1.67
C SER A 57 -27.11 17.67 1.97
N VAL A 58 -26.66 16.71 1.16
CA VAL A 58 -26.89 15.28 1.39
C VAL A 58 -26.14 14.83 2.65
N SER A 59 -24.86 15.22 2.78
CA SER A 59 -24.07 14.91 3.97
C SER A 59 -24.73 15.42 5.26
N ASP A 60 -25.15 16.67 5.29
CA ASP A 60 -25.84 17.28 6.45
C ASP A 60 -27.19 16.57 6.74
N SER A 61 -27.93 16.22 5.69
CA SER A 61 -29.16 15.43 5.83
C SER A 61 -28.90 14.08 6.48
N PHE A 62 -27.85 13.34 6.05
CA PHE A 62 -27.52 12.03 6.61
C PHE A 62 -26.99 12.13 8.04
N LEU A 63 -26.23 13.16 8.36
CA LEU A 63 -25.78 13.46 9.73
C LEU A 63 -26.94 13.71 10.69
N ALA A 64 -28.03 14.31 10.22
CA ALA A 64 -29.21 14.58 11.01
C ALA A 64 -30.10 13.33 11.22
N ALA A 65 -29.79 12.18 10.60
CA ALA A 65 -30.57 10.97 10.75
C ALA A 65 -30.49 10.42 12.18
N LYS A 66 -31.65 10.02 12.74
CA LYS A 66 -31.77 9.53 14.12
C LYS A 66 -31.91 8.01 14.21
N SER A 67 -32.14 7.34 13.09
CA SER A 67 -32.27 5.89 12.99
C SER A 67 -31.91 5.41 11.59
N ALA A 68 -31.74 4.09 11.42
CA ALA A 68 -31.52 3.49 10.11
C ALA A 68 -32.70 3.71 9.15
N ASP A 69 -33.93 3.70 9.67
CA ASP A 69 -35.14 3.96 8.85
C ASP A 69 -35.22 5.44 8.41
N ASP A 70 -34.87 6.36 9.30
CA ASP A 70 -34.79 7.80 8.95
C ASP A 70 -33.66 8.03 7.92
N LEU A 71 -32.49 7.39 8.09
CA LEU A 71 -31.40 7.47 7.12
C LEU A 71 -31.83 6.93 5.75
N LEU A 72 -32.48 5.76 5.71
CA LEU A 72 -32.96 5.17 4.46
C LEU A 72 -33.99 6.05 3.76
N MET A 73 -34.92 6.65 4.51
CA MET A 73 -35.86 7.62 3.97
C MET A 73 -35.18 8.82 3.33
N ARG A 74 -34.15 9.37 4.01
CA ARG A 74 -33.35 10.49 3.50
C ARG A 74 -32.56 10.10 2.25
N MET A 75 -31.97 8.89 2.21
CA MET A 75 -31.34 8.33 1.01
C MET A 75 -32.35 8.26 -0.15
N SER A 76 -33.55 7.77 0.11
CA SER A 76 -34.59 7.65 -0.94
C SER A 76 -35.05 9.01 -1.48
N ILE A 77 -35.05 10.06 -0.65
CA ILE A 77 -35.38 11.44 -1.06
C ILE A 77 -34.26 12.08 -1.86
N ALA A 78 -32.97 11.83 -1.43
CA ALA A 78 -31.81 12.39 -2.07
C ALA A 78 -31.35 11.63 -3.32
N ALA A 79 -31.90 10.42 -3.54
CA ALA A 79 -31.52 9.58 -4.68
C ALA A 79 -31.92 10.23 -6.01
N THR A 80 -31.01 10.23 -6.98
CA THR A 80 -31.21 10.76 -8.34
C THR A 80 -32.09 9.86 -9.21
N GLN A 81 -32.33 8.63 -8.76
CA GLN A 81 -33.21 7.63 -9.41
C GLN A 81 -33.85 6.73 -8.35
N PRO A 82 -35.00 6.09 -8.67
CA PRO A 82 -35.72 5.26 -7.70
C PRO A 82 -34.87 4.13 -7.14
N MET A 83 -34.89 3.96 -5.84
CA MET A 83 -34.26 2.82 -5.15
C MET A 83 -35.21 1.62 -5.21
N VAL A 84 -34.83 0.57 -5.95
CA VAL A 84 -35.62 -0.65 -6.16
C VAL A 84 -35.03 -1.79 -5.32
N ALA A 85 -35.85 -2.37 -4.44
CA ALA A 85 -35.39 -3.46 -3.56
C ALA A 85 -34.83 -4.64 -4.39
N ASN A 86 -33.76 -5.24 -3.92
CA ASN A 86 -33.01 -6.35 -4.54
C ASN A 86 -32.39 -6.08 -5.92
N LYS A 87 -32.46 -4.82 -6.42
CA LYS A 87 -31.89 -4.42 -7.70
C LYS A 87 -30.89 -3.28 -7.58
N THR A 88 -30.99 -2.53 -6.51
CA THR A 88 -30.17 -1.34 -6.28
C THR A 88 -28.97 -1.64 -5.40
N VAL A 89 -27.78 -1.20 -5.84
CA VAL A 89 -26.65 -0.97 -4.96
C VAL A 89 -26.55 0.50 -4.59
N VAL A 90 -26.36 0.78 -3.30
CA VAL A 90 -26.15 2.13 -2.78
C VAL A 90 -24.66 2.31 -2.54
N VAL A 91 -24.04 3.20 -3.30
CA VAL A 91 -22.64 3.58 -3.17
C VAL A 91 -22.56 4.88 -2.36
N ILE A 92 -21.81 4.88 -1.28
CA ILE A 92 -21.60 6.05 -0.44
C ILE A 92 -20.11 6.37 -0.43
N ASP A 93 -19.74 7.42 -1.14
CA ASP A 93 -18.33 7.84 -1.28
C ASP A 93 -17.95 8.81 -0.16
N GLU A 94 -16.72 8.70 0.33
CA GLU A 94 -16.13 9.48 1.42
C GLU A 94 -16.95 9.41 2.72
N VAL A 95 -17.29 8.17 3.11
CA VAL A 95 -18.21 7.85 4.23
C VAL A 95 -17.78 8.42 5.59
N GLN A 96 -16.49 8.73 5.78
CA GLN A 96 -15.98 9.38 6.99
C GLN A 96 -16.61 10.76 7.23
N ARG A 97 -17.16 11.40 6.21
CA ARG A 97 -17.91 12.68 6.35
C ARG A 97 -19.25 12.51 7.07
N CYS A 98 -19.73 11.27 7.17
CA CYS A 98 -21.00 10.97 7.84
C CYS A 98 -20.91 9.71 8.71
N PRO A 99 -20.38 9.80 9.95
CA PRO A 99 -20.27 8.69 10.90
C PRO A 99 -21.58 7.93 11.12
N ASN A 100 -22.74 8.59 11.01
CA ASN A 100 -24.06 7.98 11.15
C ASN A 100 -24.29 6.84 10.14
N VAL A 101 -23.76 6.95 8.92
CA VAL A 101 -23.87 5.88 7.92
C VAL A 101 -23.19 4.62 8.44
N VAL A 102 -21.97 4.75 8.95
CA VAL A 102 -21.21 3.61 9.49
C VAL A 102 -21.91 3.01 10.72
N THR A 103 -22.47 3.85 11.59
CA THR A 103 -23.22 3.42 12.78
C THR A 103 -24.48 2.63 12.39
N PHE A 104 -25.21 3.10 11.38
CA PHE A 104 -26.47 2.48 10.98
C PHE A 104 -26.32 1.37 9.94
N ILE A 105 -25.14 1.17 9.35
CA ILE A 105 -24.95 0.20 8.26
C ILE A 105 -25.36 -1.22 8.63
N LYS A 106 -25.15 -1.64 9.88
CA LYS A 106 -25.62 -2.93 10.38
C LYS A 106 -27.11 -3.14 10.16
N TYR A 107 -27.92 -2.16 10.55
CA TYR A 107 -29.37 -2.25 10.46
C TYR A 107 -29.86 -2.15 9.00
N LEU A 108 -29.20 -1.34 8.19
CA LEU A 108 -29.49 -1.23 6.75
C LEU A 108 -29.22 -2.56 6.03
N VAL A 109 -28.10 -3.21 6.33
CA VAL A 109 -27.75 -4.53 5.77
C VAL A 109 -28.72 -5.62 6.25
N GLN A 110 -29.12 -5.59 7.53
CA GLN A 110 -30.06 -6.56 8.09
C GLN A 110 -31.47 -6.51 7.47
N ARG A 111 -31.88 -5.34 6.94
CA ARG A 111 -33.14 -5.23 6.19
C ARG A 111 -33.12 -6.03 4.89
N GLY A 112 -31.96 -6.14 4.25
CA GLY A 112 -31.77 -6.91 3.03
C GLY A 112 -32.36 -6.27 1.77
N ASP A 113 -32.90 -5.05 1.84
CA ASP A 113 -33.54 -4.39 0.69
C ASP A 113 -32.51 -3.98 -0.39
N PHE A 114 -31.29 -3.59 0.04
CA PHE A 114 -30.25 -3.05 -0.83
C PHE A 114 -28.88 -3.61 -0.51
N ARG A 115 -27.99 -3.58 -1.50
CA ARG A 115 -26.54 -3.79 -1.27
C ARG A 115 -25.88 -2.42 -1.02
N TYR A 116 -24.83 -2.39 -0.21
CA TYR A 116 -24.14 -1.17 0.16
C TYR A 116 -22.64 -1.28 -0.11
N ILE A 117 -22.08 -0.27 -0.78
CA ILE A 117 -20.62 -0.11 -0.96
C ILE A 117 -20.27 1.25 -0.38
N LEU A 118 -19.34 1.23 0.57
CA LEU A 118 -18.82 2.41 1.25
C LEU A 118 -17.38 2.63 0.81
N THR A 119 -17.00 3.88 0.52
CA THR A 119 -15.59 4.21 0.29
C THR A 119 -15.13 5.28 1.26
N GLY A 120 -13.82 5.31 1.52
CA GLY A 120 -13.22 6.37 2.31
C GLY A 120 -11.70 6.37 2.28
N SER A 121 -11.13 7.56 2.26
CA SER A 121 -9.70 7.77 2.07
C SER A 121 -8.92 7.94 3.38
N LEU A 122 -9.53 8.48 4.41
CA LEU A 122 -8.90 8.76 5.71
C LEU A 122 -9.63 8.05 6.87
N LEU A 123 -10.21 6.88 6.57
CA LEU A 123 -11.05 6.17 7.52
C LEU A 123 -10.34 5.78 8.83
N GLY A 124 -9.02 5.56 8.80
CA GLY A 124 -8.25 5.28 10.00
C GLY A 124 -8.11 6.47 10.96
N VAL A 125 -8.19 7.71 10.43
CA VAL A 125 -7.91 8.94 11.20
C VAL A 125 -9.13 9.83 11.40
N GLU A 126 -10.17 9.73 10.55
CA GLU A 126 -11.38 10.57 10.63
C GLU A 126 -12.58 9.90 11.32
N LEU A 127 -12.50 8.60 11.63
CA LEU A 127 -13.55 7.89 12.36
C LEU A 127 -13.50 8.13 13.88
N GLU A 128 -12.88 9.22 14.34
CA GLU A 128 -13.02 9.66 15.72
C GLU A 128 -14.50 9.96 16.01
N GLY A 129 -15.12 9.14 16.87
CA GLY A 129 -16.54 9.25 17.23
C GLY A 129 -17.42 8.09 16.73
N ILE A 130 -16.86 7.10 16.01
CA ILE A 130 -17.52 5.83 15.77
C ILE A 130 -17.03 4.84 16.82
N ASP A 131 -17.92 4.43 17.71
CA ASP A 131 -17.60 3.50 18.82
C ASP A 131 -17.03 2.15 18.33
N SER A 132 -17.40 1.69 17.14
CA SER A 132 -16.74 0.60 16.38
C SER A 132 -17.37 0.42 14.98
N LEU A 133 -16.57 -0.04 14.01
CA LEU A 133 -17.12 -0.65 12.80
C LEU A 133 -17.95 -1.88 13.22
N PRO A 134 -19.20 -2.04 12.71
CA PRO A 134 -20.05 -3.14 13.12
C PRO A 134 -19.48 -4.48 12.62
N VAL A 135 -18.76 -5.17 13.52
CA VAL A 135 -18.12 -6.46 13.23
C VAL A 135 -19.16 -7.45 12.70
N GLY A 136 -18.84 -8.14 11.62
CA GLY A 136 -19.71 -9.12 10.97
C GLY A 136 -20.67 -8.55 9.92
N TYR A 137 -20.86 -7.24 9.81
CA TYR A 137 -21.76 -6.59 8.84
C TYR A 137 -21.04 -5.81 7.76
N VAL A 138 -19.72 -5.73 7.85
CA VAL A 138 -18.88 -5.02 6.89
C VAL A 138 -17.72 -5.93 6.48
N GLU A 139 -17.50 -6.07 5.18
CA GLU A 139 -16.31 -6.67 4.60
C GLU A 139 -15.39 -5.57 4.11
N GLN A 140 -14.12 -5.63 4.50
CA GLN A 140 -13.17 -4.56 4.23
C GLN A 140 -12.20 -4.96 3.13
N VAL A 141 -12.01 -4.09 2.14
CA VAL A 141 -10.99 -4.21 1.10
C VAL A 141 -10.07 -3.00 1.19
N GLN A 142 -8.78 -3.26 1.37
CA GLN A 142 -7.75 -2.24 1.36
C GLN A 142 -7.19 -2.09 -0.05
N MET A 143 -7.35 -0.90 -0.65
CA MET A 143 -6.74 -0.58 -1.94
C MET A 143 -5.41 0.16 -1.74
N TYR A 144 -4.42 -0.32 -2.46
CA TYR A 144 -3.09 0.30 -2.59
C TYR A 144 -2.93 0.94 -3.98
N PRO A 145 -1.87 1.72 -4.26
CA PRO A 145 -1.44 2.00 -5.63
C PRO A 145 -1.37 0.70 -6.46
N LEU A 146 -1.29 0.79 -7.78
CA LEU A 146 -1.03 -0.41 -8.60
C LEU A 146 0.24 -1.08 -8.10
N ASP A 147 0.20 -2.40 -7.89
CA ASP A 147 1.41 -3.19 -7.69
C ASP A 147 2.14 -3.42 -9.03
N PHE A 148 3.31 -4.05 -8.97
CA PHE A 148 4.10 -4.27 -10.18
C PHE A 148 3.39 -5.14 -11.21
N GLU A 149 2.64 -6.16 -10.80
CA GLU A 149 1.87 -7.01 -11.69
C GLU A 149 0.77 -6.21 -12.41
N GLU A 150 0.02 -5.38 -11.69
CA GLU A 150 -1.01 -4.50 -12.27
C GLU A 150 -0.41 -3.46 -13.23
N PHE A 151 0.78 -2.93 -12.91
CA PHE A 151 1.52 -2.04 -13.82
C PHE A 151 1.96 -2.77 -15.09
N CYS A 152 2.44 -4.00 -14.98
CA CYS A 152 2.79 -4.84 -16.12
C CYS A 152 1.58 -5.11 -17.01
N TRP A 153 0.42 -5.42 -16.43
CA TRP A 153 -0.83 -5.58 -17.19
C TRP A 153 -1.17 -4.31 -17.98
N ALA A 154 -1.03 -3.14 -17.35
CA ALA A 154 -1.25 -1.86 -18.01
C ALA A 154 -0.27 -1.60 -19.16
N ASN A 155 0.91 -2.20 -19.12
CA ASN A 155 1.93 -2.16 -20.19
C ASN A 155 1.86 -3.33 -21.17
N GLY A 156 0.75 -4.08 -21.18
CA GLY A 156 0.48 -5.15 -22.17
C GLY A 156 1.10 -6.51 -21.85
N VAL A 157 1.60 -6.72 -20.62
CA VAL A 157 2.04 -8.04 -20.16
C VAL A 157 0.81 -8.83 -19.70
N GLY A 158 0.58 -10.00 -20.30
CA GLY A 158 -0.59 -10.82 -19.95
C GLY A 158 -0.47 -11.52 -18.60
N ALA A 159 -1.60 -11.84 -17.97
CA ALA A 159 -1.66 -12.56 -16.70
C ALA A 159 -0.92 -13.91 -16.72
N SER A 160 -0.93 -14.62 -17.85
CA SER A 160 -0.22 -15.90 -18.04
C SER A 160 1.30 -15.80 -17.82
N VAL A 161 1.88 -14.61 -17.98
CA VAL A 161 3.30 -14.38 -17.66
C VAL A 161 3.53 -14.51 -16.17
N PHE A 162 2.63 -13.93 -15.35
CA PHE A 162 2.73 -14.02 -13.91
C PHE A 162 2.44 -15.43 -13.38
N ASP A 163 1.57 -16.20 -14.05
CA ASP A 163 1.40 -17.62 -13.75
C ASP A 163 2.68 -18.41 -14.02
N MET A 164 3.39 -18.09 -15.11
CA MET A 164 4.72 -18.66 -15.39
C MET A 164 5.74 -18.28 -14.32
N LEU A 165 5.77 -17.00 -13.88
CA LEU A 165 6.67 -16.55 -12.81
C LEU A 165 6.41 -17.29 -11.49
N ARG A 166 5.13 -17.49 -11.13
CA ARG A 166 4.74 -18.31 -9.95
C ARG A 166 5.22 -19.75 -10.10
N GLY A 167 5.14 -20.32 -11.32
CA GLY A 167 5.71 -21.65 -11.63
C GLY A 167 7.22 -21.69 -11.43
N CYS A 168 7.96 -20.72 -12.01
CA CYS A 168 9.40 -20.62 -11.83
C CYS A 168 9.79 -20.47 -10.36
N LEU A 169 9.05 -19.65 -9.58
CA LEU A 169 9.29 -19.47 -8.15
C LEU A 169 9.10 -20.78 -7.38
N LYS A 170 8.02 -21.52 -7.69
CA LYS A 170 7.73 -22.81 -7.06
C LYS A 170 8.78 -23.88 -7.35
N ASP A 171 9.23 -23.94 -8.62
CA ASP A 171 10.20 -24.96 -9.09
C ASP A 171 11.66 -24.48 -8.90
N GLU A 172 11.86 -23.26 -8.40
CA GLU A 172 13.16 -22.58 -8.25
C GLU A 172 13.97 -22.55 -9.55
N GLY A 173 13.26 -22.44 -10.68
CA GLY A 173 13.85 -22.47 -12.02
C GLY A 173 14.13 -21.07 -12.58
N GLU A 174 15.20 -20.94 -13.37
CA GLU A 174 15.55 -19.68 -14.04
C GLU A 174 14.45 -19.20 -14.98
N LEU A 175 14.25 -17.87 -15.05
CA LEU A 175 13.41 -17.25 -16.04
C LEU A 175 14.09 -17.26 -17.41
N PRO A 176 13.33 -17.43 -18.51
CA PRO A 176 13.85 -17.17 -19.86
C PRO A 176 14.45 -15.76 -19.96
N GLY A 177 15.67 -15.64 -20.52
CA GLY A 177 16.41 -14.38 -20.52
C GLY A 177 15.63 -13.20 -21.10
N TYR A 178 14.93 -13.40 -22.22
CA TYR A 178 14.11 -12.35 -22.85
C TYR A 178 12.96 -11.84 -21.94
N LEU A 179 12.42 -12.74 -21.10
CA LEU A 179 11.35 -12.39 -20.16
C LEU A 179 11.93 -11.62 -18.97
N TYR A 180 13.06 -12.10 -18.44
CA TYR A 180 13.79 -11.40 -17.38
C TYR A 180 14.15 -9.98 -17.79
N ASP A 181 14.77 -9.79 -18.96
CA ASP A 181 15.17 -8.47 -19.46
C ASP A 181 13.95 -7.54 -19.61
N ARG A 182 12.87 -8.04 -20.19
CA ARG A 182 11.64 -7.26 -20.38
C ARG A 182 11.02 -6.82 -19.04
N LEU A 183 10.98 -7.71 -18.05
CA LEU A 183 10.41 -7.39 -16.74
C LEU A 183 11.33 -6.49 -15.93
N LEU A 184 12.64 -6.60 -16.10
CA LEU A 184 13.61 -5.70 -15.48
C LEU A 184 13.47 -4.28 -16.03
N ASP A 185 13.31 -4.11 -17.35
CA ASP A 185 13.03 -2.81 -17.95
C ASP A 185 11.74 -2.20 -17.39
N LEU A 186 10.68 -2.98 -17.26
CA LEU A 186 9.42 -2.53 -16.66
C LEU A 186 9.57 -2.20 -15.17
N PHE A 187 10.41 -2.93 -14.44
CA PHE A 187 10.71 -2.63 -13.05
C PHE A 187 11.41 -1.27 -12.90
N HIS A 188 12.41 -0.96 -13.72
CA HIS A 188 13.06 0.35 -13.73
C HIS A 188 12.05 1.47 -14.00
N GLN A 189 11.16 1.27 -14.98
CA GLN A 189 10.08 2.21 -15.27
C GLN A 189 9.14 2.36 -14.07
N TYR A 190 8.73 1.24 -13.46
CA TYR A 190 7.82 1.25 -12.31
C TYR A 190 8.40 1.97 -11.08
N VAL A 191 9.68 1.78 -10.78
CA VAL A 191 10.33 2.48 -9.65
C VAL A 191 10.19 4.00 -9.81
N VAL A 192 10.22 4.52 -11.04
CA VAL A 192 10.11 5.97 -11.33
C VAL A 192 8.65 6.42 -11.45
N VAL A 193 7.82 5.63 -12.12
CA VAL A 193 6.40 5.95 -12.38
C VAL A 193 5.54 5.69 -11.15
N GLY A 194 5.88 4.67 -10.36
CA GLY A 194 5.05 4.20 -9.26
C GLY A 194 3.76 3.54 -9.72
N GLY A 195 2.89 3.29 -8.76
CA GLY A 195 1.57 2.68 -8.95
C GLY A 195 0.39 3.65 -8.81
N MET A 196 0.62 4.96 -8.65
CA MET A 196 -0.49 5.92 -8.57
C MET A 196 -1.23 5.98 -9.91
N PRO A 197 -2.57 5.74 -9.96
CA PRO A 197 -3.31 5.59 -11.22
C PRO A 197 -3.12 6.73 -12.23
N ASP A 198 -3.12 7.98 -11.76
CA ASP A 198 -2.95 9.14 -12.65
C ASP A 198 -1.53 9.20 -13.23
N ALA A 199 -0.51 8.84 -12.44
CA ALA A 199 0.88 8.74 -12.90
C ALA A 199 1.03 7.63 -13.95
N VAL A 200 0.44 6.46 -13.70
CA VAL A 200 0.45 5.33 -14.64
C VAL A 200 -0.29 5.69 -15.94
N ASN A 201 -1.47 6.30 -15.87
CA ASN A 201 -2.24 6.72 -17.05
C ASN A 201 -1.47 7.76 -17.88
N SER A 202 -0.87 8.78 -17.25
CA SER A 202 -0.04 9.78 -17.91
C SER A 202 1.16 9.14 -18.61
N PHE A 203 1.84 8.23 -17.90
CA PHE A 203 2.96 7.48 -18.47
C PHE A 203 2.56 6.64 -19.69
N LEU A 204 1.44 5.91 -19.61
CA LEU A 204 0.94 5.12 -20.73
C LEU A 204 0.60 5.97 -21.96
N ALA A 205 0.06 7.18 -21.73
CA ALA A 205 -0.35 8.09 -22.79
C ALA A 205 0.82 8.82 -23.45
N THR A 206 1.82 9.25 -22.66
CA THR A 206 2.84 10.21 -23.12
C THR A 206 4.27 9.67 -23.09
N ARG A 207 4.53 8.63 -22.30
CA ARG A 207 5.89 8.12 -22.01
C ARG A 207 6.84 9.22 -21.48
N ASN A 208 6.29 10.26 -20.87
CA ASN A 208 7.01 11.44 -20.41
C ASN A 208 7.20 11.41 -18.88
N VAL A 209 8.42 11.17 -18.44
CA VAL A 209 8.79 11.11 -17.01
C VAL A 209 8.57 12.47 -16.31
N ASP A 210 8.72 13.60 -17.01
CA ASP A 210 8.51 14.92 -16.40
C ASP A 210 7.04 15.15 -16.04
N GLU A 211 6.10 14.71 -16.87
CA GLU A 211 4.66 14.80 -16.59
C GLU A 211 4.30 13.93 -15.38
N VAL A 212 4.82 12.71 -15.33
CA VAL A 212 4.66 11.81 -14.18
C VAL A 212 5.15 12.45 -12.88
N ARG A 213 6.34 13.07 -12.92
CA ARG A 213 6.93 13.79 -11.77
C ARG A 213 6.10 15.00 -11.33
N ASN A 214 5.43 15.69 -12.25
CA ASN A 214 4.50 16.77 -11.90
C ASN A 214 3.29 16.22 -11.13
N ILE A 215 2.71 15.11 -11.59
CA ILE A 215 1.60 14.43 -10.87
C ILE A 215 2.02 14.05 -9.45
N HIS A 216 3.23 13.46 -9.27
CA HIS A 216 3.71 13.13 -7.92
C HIS A 216 3.90 14.37 -7.04
N ARG A 217 4.37 15.50 -7.58
CA ARG A 217 4.46 16.77 -6.84
C ARG A 217 3.10 17.26 -6.38
N ASP A 218 2.09 17.15 -7.24
CA ASP A 218 0.71 17.51 -6.89
C ASP A 218 0.13 16.58 -5.82
N LEU A 219 0.46 15.27 -5.88
CA LEU A 219 0.08 14.31 -4.83
C LEU A 219 0.77 14.64 -3.48
N HIS A 220 2.04 15.02 -3.50
CA HIS A 220 2.71 15.47 -2.28
C HIS A 220 2.06 16.73 -1.69
N ALA A 221 1.68 17.69 -2.53
CA ALA A 221 0.95 18.87 -2.09
C ALA A 221 -0.41 18.49 -1.49
N LEU A 222 -1.17 17.62 -2.16
CA LEU A 222 -2.44 17.10 -1.67
C LEU A 222 -2.30 16.44 -0.29
N TYR A 223 -1.31 15.57 -0.09
CA TYR A 223 -1.12 14.90 1.20
C TYR A 223 -0.69 15.87 2.31
N ARG A 224 0.11 16.90 2.01
CA ARG A 224 0.41 17.98 2.96
C ARG A 224 -0.83 18.79 3.33
N ASP A 225 -1.69 19.07 2.36
CA ASP A 225 -2.97 19.74 2.60
C ASP A 225 -3.91 18.87 3.44
N ASP A 226 -3.92 17.57 3.24
CA ASP A 226 -4.67 16.62 4.07
C ASP A 226 -4.15 16.62 5.52
N ILE A 227 -2.84 16.60 5.72
CA ILE A 227 -2.25 16.73 7.06
C ILE A 227 -2.70 18.05 7.70
N ALA A 228 -2.63 19.17 6.97
CA ALA A 228 -3.03 20.48 7.48
C ALA A 228 -4.52 20.56 7.82
N LYS A 229 -5.37 19.82 7.12
CA LYS A 229 -6.84 19.87 7.27
C LYS A 229 -7.35 18.89 8.32
N TYR A 230 -6.85 17.66 8.30
CA TYR A 230 -7.45 16.52 9.03
C TYR A 230 -6.65 16.07 10.25
N ALA A 231 -5.36 16.35 10.32
CA ALA A 231 -4.61 16.03 11.54
C ALA A 231 -5.00 16.96 12.70
N PRO A 232 -4.95 16.48 13.97
CA PRO A 232 -5.14 17.31 15.14
C PRO A 232 -4.24 18.56 15.10
N PRO A 233 -4.74 19.76 15.42
CA PRO A 233 -4.00 21.00 15.24
C PRO A 233 -2.60 21.02 15.88
N GLU A 234 -2.46 20.40 17.05
CA GLU A 234 -1.21 20.29 17.81
C GLU A 234 -0.19 19.34 17.16
N LEU A 235 -0.63 18.41 16.30
CA LEU A 235 0.22 17.39 15.68
C LEU A 235 0.66 17.76 14.25
N ARG A 236 -0.04 18.66 13.56
CA ARG A 236 0.08 18.96 12.12
C ARG A 236 1.49 19.26 11.66
N LEU A 237 2.21 20.12 12.37
CA LEU A 237 3.55 20.54 11.98
C LEU A 237 4.53 19.39 12.04
N VAL A 238 4.47 18.59 13.12
CA VAL A 238 5.36 17.45 13.31
C VAL A 238 5.03 16.32 12.33
N ILE A 239 3.74 16.04 12.06
CA ILE A 239 3.34 15.06 11.05
C ILE A 239 3.89 15.45 9.68
N ARG A 240 3.77 16.71 9.29
CA ARG A 240 4.30 17.22 8.03
C ARG A 240 5.81 17.11 7.97
N ASP A 241 6.53 17.49 9.04
CA ASP A 241 7.99 17.36 9.11
C ASP A 241 8.43 15.89 8.96
N ILE A 242 7.74 14.95 9.63
CA ILE A 242 7.99 13.51 9.48
C ILE A 242 7.80 13.08 8.03
N TYR A 243 6.70 13.47 7.40
CA TYR A 243 6.41 13.14 6.00
C TYR A 243 7.50 13.66 5.06
N ASP A 244 7.94 14.90 5.23
CA ASP A 244 8.96 15.54 4.40
C ASP A 244 10.38 14.97 4.63
N LEU A 245 10.64 14.36 5.79
CA LEU A 245 11.92 13.71 6.12
C LEU A 245 12.05 12.29 5.55
N ILE A 246 10.98 11.64 5.11
CA ILE A 246 11.03 10.25 4.60
C ILE A 246 12.16 10.03 3.59
N PRO A 247 12.35 10.85 2.52
CA PRO A 247 13.40 10.60 1.54
C PRO A 247 14.81 10.66 2.11
N SER A 248 15.06 11.58 3.05
CA SER A 248 16.38 11.75 3.64
C SER A 248 16.72 10.66 4.66
N GLU A 249 15.74 10.20 5.42
CA GLU A 249 15.92 9.13 6.40
C GLU A 249 16.06 7.77 5.71
N ALA A 250 15.29 7.49 4.66
CA ALA A 250 15.40 6.27 3.85
C ALA A 250 16.76 6.17 3.14
N GLY A 251 17.31 7.28 2.64
CA GLY A 251 18.62 7.35 1.98
C GLY A 251 19.82 7.37 2.93
N SER A 252 19.61 7.40 4.26
CA SER A 252 20.70 7.50 5.23
C SER A 252 21.40 6.14 5.45
N LYS A 253 22.71 6.14 5.82
CA LYS A 253 23.44 4.90 6.16
C LYS A 253 22.77 4.07 7.25
N ASN A 254 22.17 4.74 8.21
CA ASN A 254 21.33 4.11 9.22
C ASN A 254 19.87 4.35 8.80
N LYS A 255 19.29 3.40 8.13
CA LYS A 255 17.94 3.45 7.55
C LYS A 255 16.82 3.58 8.59
N ARG A 256 17.16 3.50 9.88
CA ARG A 256 16.23 3.73 10.98
C ARG A 256 15.88 5.20 11.07
N PHE A 257 14.58 5.52 11.16
CA PHE A 257 14.11 6.89 11.31
C PHE A 257 14.66 7.54 12.59
N LYS A 258 15.32 8.68 12.43
CA LYS A 258 15.97 9.38 13.55
C LYS A 258 15.04 10.43 14.14
N LEU A 259 14.61 10.23 15.37
CA LEU A 259 13.78 11.20 16.08
C LEU A 259 14.45 12.57 16.24
N SER A 260 15.80 12.60 16.32
CA SER A 260 16.56 13.85 16.39
C SER A 260 16.47 14.71 15.14
N SER A 261 16.02 14.17 14.02
CA SER A 261 15.74 14.95 12.80
C SER A 261 14.48 15.80 12.92
N ILE A 262 13.60 15.49 13.90
CA ILE A 262 12.39 16.24 14.16
C ILE A 262 12.69 17.29 15.24
N SER A 263 12.47 18.56 14.93
CA SER A 263 12.74 19.66 15.86
C SER A 263 11.96 19.52 17.18
N GLY A 264 12.66 19.59 18.31
CA GLY A 264 12.06 19.54 19.65
C GLY A 264 11.68 18.14 20.16
N VAL A 265 11.84 17.09 19.37
CA VAL A 265 11.51 15.71 19.75
C VAL A 265 12.72 15.00 20.37
N LYS A 266 12.52 14.44 21.56
CA LYS A 266 13.56 13.69 22.29
C LYS A 266 13.22 12.21 22.53
N ARG A 267 11.93 11.87 22.54
CA ARG A 267 11.44 10.52 22.86
C ARG A 267 10.34 10.10 21.90
N PHE A 268 10.30 8.82 21.57
CA PHE A 268 9.28 8.26 20.68
C PHE A 268 7.85 8.49 21.19
N SER A 269 7.64 8.39 22.51
CA SER A 269 6.31 8.64 23.11
C SER A 269 5.73 10.04 22.83
N GLN A 270 6.55 10.99 22.39
CA GLN A 270 6.09 12.33 22.00
C GLN A 270 5.54 12.39 20.58
N VAL A 271 5.81 11.36 19.76
CA VAL A 271 5.49 11.37 18.32
C VAL A 271 4.80 10.06 17.86
N THR A 272 4.42 9.18 18.78
CA THR A 272 3.74 7.92 18.44
C THR A 272 2.49 8.17 17.58
N ASP A 273 1.62 9.08 18.02
CA ASP A 273 0.37 9.40 17.34
C ASP A 273 0.59 10.04 15.97
N HIS A 274 1.71 10.76 15.78
CA HIS A 274 2.08 11.35 14.50
C HIS A 274 2.43 10.28 13.45
N PHE A 275 3.17 9.24 13.84
CA PHE A 275 3.50 8.12 12.94
C PHE A 275 2.29 7.24 12.69
N LEU A 276 1.47 6.99 13.71
CA LEU A 276 0.20 6.28 13.56
C LEU A 276 -0.69 7.00 12.56
N TRP A 277 -0.82 8.31 12.65
CA TRP A 277 -1.62 9.11 11.73
C TRP A 277 -1.19 8.89 10.27
N LEU A 278 0.11 8.99 9.95
CA LEU A 278 0.63 8.77 8.59
C LEU A 278 0.38 7.35 8.07
N SER A 279 0.50 6.36 8.95
CA SER A 279 0.25 4.95 8.62
C SER A 279 -1.25 4.69 8.38
N GLU A 280 -2.12 5.23 9.23
CA GLU A 280 -3.57 5.06 9.15
C GLU A 280 -4.19 5.85 8.00
N ALA A 281 -3.62 7.02 7.69
CA ALA A 281 -3.94 7.77 6.47
C ALA A 281 -3.49 7.03 5.20
N GLY A 282 -2.63 6.01 5.35
CA GLY A 282 -2.15 5.16 4.26
C GLY A 282 -1.13 5.85 3.36
N VAL A 283 -0.50 6.94 3.80
CA VAL A 283 0.46 7.71 2.98
C VAL A 283 1.92 7.34 3.25
N ALA A 284 2.18 6.61 4.33
CA ALA A 284 3.50 6.09 4.66
C ALA A 284 3.45 4.66 5.21
N LEU A 285 4.51 3.90 4.99
CA LEU A 285 4.67 2.50 5.35
C LEU A 285 5.72 2.37 6.46
N PRO A 286 5.33 2.17 7.72
CA PRO A 286 6.27 1.86 8.78
C PRO A 286 6.71 0.39 8.70
N VAL A 287 8.02 0.17 8.86
CA VAL A 287 8.66 -1.15 8.96
C VAL A 287 9.27 -1.25 10.34
N TYR A 288 8.76 -2.11 11.20
CA TYR A 288 9.14 -2.17 12.61
C TYR A 288 10.28 -3.16 12.86
N ASN A 289 11.19 -2.81 13.80
CA ASN A 289 12.21 -3.75 14.22
C ASN A 289 11.63 -4.92 15.00
N VAL A 290 12.26 -6.10 14.87
CA VAL A 290 12.02 -7.24 15.77
C VAL A 290 13.25 -7.53 16.60
N THR A 291 13.09 -8.08 17.80
CA THR A 291 14.18 -8.41 18.71
C THR A 291 15.00 -9.61 18.24
N ALA A 292 14.36 -10.52 17.51
CA ALA A 292 14.99 -11.70 16.90
C ALA A 292 14.09 -12.18 15.73
N PRO A 293 14.67 -12.80 14.68
CA PRO A 293 13.94 -13.44 13.60
C PRO A 293 13.44 -14.82 14.04
N VAL A 294 12.46 -14.83 14.95
CA VAL A 294 11.86 -16.04 15.54
C VAL A 294 10.35 -15.86 15.64
N ALA A 295 9.59 -16.79 15.05
CA ALA A 295 8.13 -16.77 15.13
C ALA A 295 7.64 -17.04 16.58
N PRO A 296 6.53 -16.42 17.02
CA PRO A 296 5.77 -15.38 16.33
C PRO A 296 6.49 -14.01 16.39
N LEU A 297 6.78 -13.44 15.23
CA LEU A 297 7.52 -12.15 15.12
C LEU A 297 6.81 -11.00 15.86
N LEU A 298 5.49 -11.07 15.96
CA LEU A 298 4.68 -10.09 16.68
C LEU A 298 5.13 -9.86 18.12
N LEU A 299 5.57 -10.92 18.80
CA LEU A 299 6.00 -10.85 20.21
C LEU A 299 7.33 -10.09 20.37
N GLY A 300 8.15 -10.06 19.32
CA GLY A 300 9.43 -9.35 19.30
C GLY A 300 9.37 -7.94 18.72
N GLU A 301 8.21 -7.45 18.29
CA GLU A 301 8.07 -6.17 17.59
C GLU A 301 8.38 -4.96 18.48
N GLN A 302 9.29 -4.13 18.03
CA GLN A 302 9.74 -2.91 18.71
C GLN A 302 9.26 -1.67 17.95
N ARG A 303 8.06 -1.18 18.27
CA ARG A 303 7.44 -0.06 17.55
C ARG A 303 8.17 1.27 17.64
N ASN A 304 9.04 1.45 18.64
CA ASN A 304 9.88 2.63 18.78
C ASN A 304 11.15 2.60 17.90
N LEU A 305 11.39 1.51 17.21
CA LEU A 305 12.50 1.31 16.28
C LEU A 305 11.90 0.93 14.92
N PHE A 306 11.90 1.88 13.97
CA PHE A 306 11.27 1.65 12.67
C PHE A 306 11.99 2.39 11.56
N ARG A 307 11.71 1.96 10.33
CA ARG A 307 11.98 2.67 9.09
C ARG A 307 10.63 3.19 8.56
N LEU A 308 10.68 4.20 7.70
CA LEU A 308 9.48 4.76 7.11
C LEU A 308 9.69 4.96 5.62
N PHE A 309 8.81 4.41 4.82
CA PHE A 309 8.77 4.59 3.37
C PHE A 309 7.50 5.32 2.95
N TYR A 310 7.53 5.99 1.80
CA TYR A 310 6.28 6.42 1.17
C TYR A 310 5.47 5.20 0.73
N LEU A 311 4.16 5.41 0.59
CA LEU A 311 3.24 4.40 0.06
C LEU A 311 3.62 3.95 -1.36
N ASP A 312 4.28 4.80 -2.13
CA ASP A 312 4.56 4.64 -3.56
C ASP A 312 5.99 5.05 -3.91
N THR A 313 6.68 4.21 -4.70
CA THR A 313 8.06 4.44 -5.11
C THR A 313 8.23 5.66 -6.01
N GLY A 314 7.26 5.93 -6.89
CA GLY A 314 7.28 7.11 -7.77
C GLY A 314 7.24 8.40 -6.96
N MET A 315 6.52 8.43 -5.86
CA MET A 315 6.54 9.56 -4.91
C MET A 315 7.94 9.76 -4.32
N LEU A 316 8.64 8.70 -3.93
CA LEU A 316 10.03 8.79 -3.48
C LEU A 316 10.92 9.35 -4.60
N MET A 317 10.82 8.79 -5.81
CA MET A 317 11.64 9.19 -6.95
C MET A 317 11.38 10.64 -7.41
N SER A 318 10.18 11.17 -7.19
CA SER A 318 9.88 12.57 -7.45
C SER A 318 10.64 13.54 -6.55
N SER A 319 11.08 13.09 -5.37
CA SER A 319 11.90 13.88 -4.43
C SER A 319 13.36 14.00 -4.86
N TYR A 320 13.83 13.18 -5.80
CA TYR A 320 15.17 13.21 -6.32
C TYR A 320 15.29 14.09 -7.58
N SER A 321 16.53 14.36 -8.05
CA SER A 321 16.72 15.15 -9.25
C SER A 321 16.20 14.43 -10.51
N LYS A 322 15.85 15.20 -11.57
CA LYS A 322 15.46 14.62 -12.86
C LYS A 322 16.53 13.66 -13.41
N ARG A 323 17.81 14.00 -13.26
CA ARG A 323 18.91 13.16 -13.73
C ARG A 323 18.90 11.78 -13.06
N VAL A 324 18.66 11.72 -11.76
CA VAL A 324 18.56 10.46 -11.01
C VAL A 324 17.38 9.64 -11.50
N ALA A 325 16.19 10.27 -11.58
CA ALA A 325 14.98 9.59 -12.04
C ALA A 325 15.15 9.04 -13.49
N GLN A 326 15.74 9.84 -14.39
CA GLN A 326 15.96 9.40 -15.76
C GLN A 326 16.96 8.25 -15.83
N GLY A 327 18.06 8.31 -15.09
CA GLY A 327 19.05 7.24 -15.08
C GLY A 327 18.48 5.90 -14.53
N VAL A 328 17.63 5.96 -13.49
CA VAL A 328 16.92 4.75 -13.02
C VAL A 328 15.96 4.23 -14.07
N PHE A 329 15.19 5.12 -14.70
CA PHE A 329 14.27 4.76 -15.76
C PHE A 329 14.96 4.07 -16.95
N ASP A 330 16.17 4.51 -17.30
CA ASP A 330 16.97 3.96 -18.39
C ASP A 330 17.79 2.72 -17.96
N GLY A 331 17.68 2.28 -16.72
CA GLY A 331 18.43 1.14 -16.20
C GLY A 331 19.93 1.37 -16.09
N GLU A 332 20.37 2.64 -15.89
CA GLU A 332 21.78 2.94 -15.72
C GLU A 332 22.33 2.32 -14.43
N ALA A 333 23.57 1.84 -14.50
CA ALA A 333 24.22 1.20 -13.35
C ALA A 333 24.25 2.11 -12.11
N GLU A 334 24.03 1.52 -10.95
CA GLU A 334 24.17 2.19 -9.65
C GLU A 334 25.55 2.89 -9.56
N GLY A 335 25.55 4.12 -9.08
CA GLY A 335 26.77 4.95 -8.98
C GLY A 335 26.98 5.92 -10.15
N SER A 336 26.29 5.75 -11.29
CA SER A 336 26.36 6.70 -12.42
C SER A 336 25.91 8.11 -12.03
N PHE A 337 25.05 8.22 -11.00
CA PHE A 337 24.51 9.50 -10.50
C PHE A 337 25.09 9.90 -9.14
N GLY A 338 26.06 9.13 -8.59
CA GLY A 338 26.64 9.38 -7.25
C GLY A 338 25.69 9.09 -6.09
N MET A 339 24.68 8.24 -6.27
CA MET A 339 23.64 7.96 -5.32
C MET A 339 23.37 6.45 -5.20
N ASN A 340 23.14 5.98 -3.97
CA ASN A 340 22.73 4.61 -3.68
C ASN A 340 21.21 4.47 -3.89
N MET A 341 20.80 3.55 -4.73
CA MET A 341 19.40 3.26 -5.05
C MET A 341 18.72 2.32 -4.05
N GLY A 342 19.43 1.86 -3.04
CA GLY A 342 18.91 0.93 -2.03
C GLY A 342 17.59 1.38 -1.42
N ALA A 343 17.44 2.69 -1.12
CA ALA A 343 16.19 3.24 -0.57
C ALA A 343 14.99 3.07 -1.51
N ALA A 344 15.18 3.23 -2.82
CA ALA A 344 14.11 3.06 -3.80
C ALA A 344 13.74 1.58 -3.97
N PHE A 345 14.72 0.69 -3.98
CA PHE A 345 14.51 -0.76 -4.11
C PHE A 345 13.87 -1.34 -2.84
N GLU A 346 14.32 -0.92 -1.66
CA GLU A 346 13.67 -1.30 -0.40
C GLU A 346 12.24 -0.72 -0.30
N GLY A 347 12.03 0.52 -0.76
CA GLY A 347 10.70 1.12 -0.84
C GLY A 347 9.76 0.34 -1.74
N PHE A 348 10.25 -0.12 -2.90
CA PHE A 348 9.50 -1.02 -3.79
C PHE A 348 9.14 -2.32 -3.09
N VAL A 349 10.09 -3.00 -2.46
CA VAL A 349 9.83 -4.26 -1.75
C VAL A 349 8.85 -4.05 -0.59
N ALA A 350 8.98 -2.94 0.17
CA ALA A 350 8.03 -2.60 1.23
C ALA A 350 6.60 -2.40 0.68
N GLN A 351 6.47 -1.71 -0.45
CA GLN A 351 5.19 -1.48 -1.12
C GLN A 351 4.56 -2.80 -1.59
N GLU A 352 5.33 -3.66 -2.28
CA GLU A 352 4.86 -4.96 -2.74
C GLU A 352 4.44 -5.86 -1.58
N LEU A 353 5.31 -6.08 -0.60
CA LEU A 353 5.00 -6.90 0.57
C LEU A 353 3.74 -6.39 1.30
N LYS A 354 3.60 -5.06 1.45
CA LYS A 354 2.43 -4.46 2.09
C LYS A 354 1.15 -4.68 1.31
N ALA A 355 1.18 -4.49 -0.01
CA ALA A 355 0.03 -4.71 -0.89
C ALA A 355 -0.43 -6.18 -0.90
N HIS A 356 0.49 -7.12 -0.67
CA HIS A 356 0.22 -8.55 -0.61
C HIS A 356 -0.04 -9.09 0.82
N GLY A 357 -0.21 -8.20 1.81
CA GLY A 357 -0.74 -8.58 3.13
C GLY A 357 0.29 -8.78 4.22
N PHE A 358 1.59 -8.62 3.94
CA PHE A 358 2.62 -8.70 4.96
C PHE A 358 2.56 -7.54 5.97
N ARG A 359 2.99 -7.83 7.20
CA ARG A 359 3.15 -6.85 8.27
C ARG A 359 4.61 -6.43 8.38
N LEU A 360 5.00 -5.44 7.63
CA LEU A 360 6.40 -5.06 7.41
C LEU A 360 7.25 -4.99 8.67
N ARG A 361 8.30 -5.80 8.72
CA ARG A 361 9.29 -5.87 9.80
C ARG A 361 10.70 -5.95 9.27
N TYR A 362 11.67 -5.52 10.06
CA TYR A 362 13.10 -5.69 9.81
C TYR A 362 13.81 -6.16 11.08
N PHE A 363 15.06 -6.58 10.95
CA PHE A 363 15.85 -6.97 12.10
C PHE A 363 17.21 -6.27 12.07
N THR A 364 17.69 -5.82 13.24
CA THR A 364 19.06 -5.32 13.37
C THR A 364 19.66 -5.69 14.71
N SER A 365 20.93 -6.15 14.69
CA SER A 365 21.71 -6.36 15.90
C SER A 365 23.20 -6.07 15.65
N LYS A 366 23.95 -5.76 16.72
CA LYS A 366 25.39 -5.54 16.61
C LYS A 366 26.17 -6.79 16.16
N LYS A 367 25.65 -7.98 16.45
CA LYS A 367 26.32 -9.25 16.17
C LYS A 367 26.09 -9.73 14.73
N VAL A 368 24.87 -9.57 14.24
CA VAL A 368 24.45 -10.10 12.95
C VAL A 368 24.59 -9.06 11.85
N GLY A 369 24.25 -7.82 12.13
CA GLY A 369 24.02 -6.76 11.17
C GLY A 369 22.54 -6.47 11.01
N GLU A 370 22.13 -6.02 9.84
CA GLU A 370 20.77 -5.60 9.52
C GLU A 370 20.21 -6.45 8.38
N LEU A 371 19.05 -7.07 8.60
CA LEU A 371 18.22 -7.72 7.58
C LEU A 371 17.16 -6.71 7.13
N ASP A 372 17.00 -6.49 5.84
CA ASP A 372 16.14 -5.45 5.31
C ASP A 372 14.67 -5.73 5.62
N PHE A 373 14.21 -6.98 5.45
CA PHE A 373 12.90 -7.42 5.92
C PHE A 373 12.99 -8.79 6.60
N VAL A 374 12.14 -8.97 7.61
CA VAL A 374 11.90 -10.25 8.29
C VAL A 374 10.40 -10.42 8.43
N GLU A 375 9.85 -11.36 7.70
CA GLU A 375 8.40 -11.55 7.60
C GLU A 375 8.00 -12.95 8.07
N GLU A 376 6.74 -13.10 8.40
CA GLU A 376 6.16 -14.36 8.87
C GLU A 376 4.97 -14.71 7.99
N THR A 377 4.95 -15.94 7.45
CA THR A 377 3.82 -16.46 6.67
C THR A 377 2.67 -16.89 7.57
N PHE A 378 1.51 -17.14 6.99
CA PHE A 378 0.35 -17.70 7.73
C PHE A 378 0.63 -19.09 8.33
N ASP A 379 1.54 -19.85 7.72
CA ASP A 379 1.98 -21.15 8.23
C ASP A 379 3.05 -21.04 9.32
N GLY A 380 3.48 -19.81 9.64
CA GLY A 380 4.46 -19.53 10.68
C GLY A 380 5.91 -19.63 10.24
N GLU A 381 6.19 -19.73 8.92
CA GLU A 381 7.55 -19.70 8.40
C GLU A 381 8.12 -18.28 8.49
N VAL A 382 9.38 -18.17 8.91
CA VAL A 382 10.12 -16.90 8.95
C VAL A 382 10.94 -16.73 7.69
N LEU A 383 10.64 -15.65 6.96
CA LEU A 383 11.39 -15.22 5.77
C LEU A 383 12.38 -14.13 6.17
N ALA A 384 13.65 -14.32 5.90
CA ALA A 384 14.68 -13.26 5.97
C ALA A 384 14.97 -12.78 4.55
N ILE A 385 14.75 -11.49 4.29
CA ILE A 385 14.86 -10.88 2.97
C ILE A 385 15.91 -9.79 2.99
N GLU A 386 16.87 -9.88 2.10
CA GLU A 386 17.90 -8.88 1.82
C GLU A 386 17.62 -8.25 0.45
N VAL A 387 17.68 -6.93 0.34
CA VAL A 387 17.45 -6.19 -0.90
C VAL A 387 18.75 -5.60 -1.41
N LYS A 388 19.07 -5.82 -2.67
CA LYS A 388 20.32 -5.34 -3.29
C LYS A 388 20.02 -4.58 -4.59
N SER A 389 20.55 -3.36 -4.69
CA SER A 389 20.41 -2.49 -5.85
C SER A 389 21.62 -2.52 -6.80
N GLY A 390 22.67 -3.27 -6.49
CA GLY A 390 23.89 -3.24 -7.28
C GLY A 390 24.41 -4.62 -7.66
N LYS A 391 25.51 -4.65 -8.43
CA LYS A 391 26.14 -5.87 -8.95
C LYS A 391 26.72 -6.78 -7.83
N SER A 392 26.94 -6.26 -6.63
CA SER A 392 27.50 -7.01 -5.49
C SER A 392 26.44 -7.74 -4.67
N PHE A 393 25.34 -8.19 -5.29
CA PHE A 393 24.21 -8.80 -4.60
C PHE A 393 24.54 -10.11 -3.87
N LYS A 394 25.62 -10.80 -4.26
CA LYS A 394 26.12 -12.01 -3.55
C LYS A 394 26.79 -11.69 -2.20
N SER A 395 26.99 -10.42 -1.85
CA SER A 395 27.57 -10.02 -0.55
C SER A 395 26.45 -9.65 0.42
N HIS A 396 26.09 -10.57 1.31
CA HIS A 396 25.00 -10.44 2.27
C HIS A 396 25.38 -10.95 3.66
N ALA A 397 26.48 -10.43 4.20
CA ALA A 397 27.06 -10.88 5.47
C ALA A 397 26.06 -10.89 6.65
N ALA A 398 25.08 -9.99 6.68
CA ALA A 398 24.05 -10.00 7.72
C ALA A 398 23.14 -11.23 7.61
N LEU A 399 22.73 -11.60 6.40
CA LEU A 399 21.93 -12.79 6.15
C LEU A 399 22.71 -14.06 6.52
N ASP A 400 23.98 -14.15 6.11
CA ASP A 400 24.88 -15.28 6.45
C ASP A 400 25.05 -15.43 7.95
N ASN A 401 25.29 -14.31 8.65
CA ASN A 401 25.42 -14.28 10.11
C ASN A 401 24.11 -14.69 10.82
N ALA A 402 22.96 -14.30 10.25
CA ALA A 402 21.66 -14.67 10.80
C ALA A 402 21.41 -16.17 10.67
N LEU A 403 21.67 -16.75 9.51
CA LEU A 403 21.57 -18.19 9.26
C LEU A 403 22.51 -19.01 10.15
N ALA A 404 23.74 -18.52 10.39
CA ALA A 404 24.70 -19.18 11.26
C ALA A 404 24.37 -19.02 12.76
N THR A 405 23.43 -18.17 13.14
CA THR A 405 23.12 -17.88 14.54
C THR A 405 22.15 -18.93 15.11
N LYS A 406 22.65 -19.75 16.06
CA LYS A 406 21.81 -20.72 16.77
C LYS A 406 20.63 -20.03 17.48
N GLY A 407 19.44 -20.58 17.29
CA GLY A 407 18.21 -20.08 17.92
C GLY A 407 17.44 -19.06 17.10
N TYR A 408 17.93 -18.68 15.93
CA TYR A 408 17.09 -18.00 14.94
C TYR A 408 16.32 -19.04 14.10
N GLY A 409 15.03 -18.81 13.93
CA GLY A 409 14.15 -19.74 13.22
C GLY A 409 13.88 -19.22 11.80
N ILE A 410 14.92 -19.01 11.00
CA ILE A 410 14.78 -18.58 9.62
C ILE A 410 14.55 -19.81 8.75
N ASP A 411 13.36 -19.93 8.16
CA ASP A 411 12.97 -21.05 7.31
C ASP A 411 13.37 -20.79 5.84
N ARG A 412 13.30 -19.53 5.40
CA ARG A 412 13.65 -19.14 4.03
C ARG A 412 14.50 -17.87 4.03
N ALA A 413 15.66 -17.96 3.37
CA ALA A 413 16.57 -16.83 3.15
C ALA A 413 16.49 -16.38 1.69
N LEU A 414 16.11 -15.13 1.46
CA LEU A 414 15.88 -14.57 0.15
C LEU A 414 16.78 -13.36 -0.10
N VAL A 415 17.34 -13.26 -1.30
CA VAL A 415 17.98 -12.05 -1.81
C VAL A 415 17.21 -11.55 -3.01
N LEU A 416 16.62 -10.37 -2.90
CA LEU A 416 15.92 -9.67 -3.98
C LEU A 416 16.89 -8.71 -4.66
N ALA A 417 17.20 -8.95 -5.93
CA ALA A 417 18.21 -8.19 -6.68
C ALA A 417 17.93 -8.17 -8.18
N GLU A 418 18.73 -7.42 -8.92
CA GLU A 418 18.76 -7.46 -10.39
C GLU A 418 19.55 -8.69 -10.85
N CYS A 419 19.01 -9.88 -10.59
CA CYS A 419 19.55 -11.16 -10.98
C CYS A 419 18.44 -12.10 -11.41
N ASN A 420 18.77 -13.13 -12.18
CA ASN A 420 17.80 -14.17 -12.49
C ASN A 420 17.59 -15.10 -11.27
N LEU A 421 16.47 -15.81 -11.25
CA LEU A 421 16.14 -16.74 -10.17
C LEU A 421 17.14 -17.89 -10.15
N HIS A 422 17.78 -18.11 -9.01
CA HIS A 422 18.65 -19.25 -8.76
C HIS A 422 18.84 -19.48 -7.26
N ARG A 423 19.18 -20.70 -6.88
CA ARG A 423 19.54 -21.04 -5.50
C ARG A 423 21.07 -21.22 -5.39
N ASP A 424 21.64 -20.66 -4.33
CA ASP A 424 23.03 -20.91 -3.93
C ASP A 424 23.06 -21.26 -2.45
N GLY A 425 23.30 -22.53 -2.13
CA GLY A 425 23.21 -23.05 -0.76
C GLY A 425 21.81 -22.86 -0.16
N ASP A 426 21.75 -22.25 1.01
CA ASP A 426 20.51 -21.99 1.75
C ASP A 426 19.79 -20.73 1.29
N VAL A 427 20.37 -19.96 0.36
CA VAL A 427 19.84 -18.67 -0.10
C VAL A 427 19.21 -18.80 -1.48
N LEU A 428 17.97 -18.33 -1.61
CA LEU A 428 17.26 -18.20 -2.88
C LEU A 428 17.37 -16.77 -3.38
N TYR A 429 17.98 -16.60 -4.54
CA TYR A 429 18.08 -15.32 -5.24
C TYR A 429 16.89 -15.16 -6.18
N LEU A 430 16.20 -14.06 -6.06
CA LEU A 430 15.02 -13.72 -6.85
C LEU A 430 15.23 -12.41 -7.60
N PRO A 431 14.76 -12.32 -8.86
CA PRO A 431 14.57 -11.03 -9.50
C PRO A 431 13.76 -10.11 -8.59
N ILE A 432 14.22 -8.88 -8.36
CA ILE A 432 13.57 -7.95 -7.43
C ILE A 432 12.10 -7.74 -7.73
N PHE A 433 11.72 -7.74 -9.00
CA PHE A 433 10.34 -7.58 -9.45
C PHE A 433 9.42 -8.78 -9.10
N MET A 434 9.97 -9.85 -8.56
CA MET A 434 9.20 -10.98 -8.03
C MET A 434 8.79 -10.81 -6.56
N ALA A 435 9.14 -9.69 -5.92
CA ALA A 435 8.75 -9.41 -4.53
C ALA A 435 7.24 -9.54 -4.29
N GLY A 436 6.40 -9.11 -5.24
CA GLY A 436 4.94 -9.21 -5.18
C GLY A 436 4.38 -10.63 -5.42
N LEU A 437 5.22 -11.62 -5.65
CA LEU A 437 4.82 -13.03 -5.74
C LEU A 437 5.03 -13.78 -4.42
N LEU A 438 5.63 -13.13 -3.42
CA LEU A 438 5.72 -13.69 -2.09
C LEU A 438 4.34 -13.61 -1.42
N GLU A 439 3.95 -14.67 -0.75
CA GLU A 439 2.66 -14.80 -0.06
C GLU A 439 2.91 -14.91 1.46
N PRO A 440 2.08 -14.20 2.27
CA PRO A 440 2.18 -14.28 3.73
C PRO A 440 1.69 -15.61 4.29
#